data_2c48799e11fb36e856f3fbc76ca5042b
#
_entry.id   2c48799e11fb36e856f3fbc76ca5042b
#
_cell.length_a   1.000
_cell.length_b   1.000
_cell.length_c   1.000
_cell.angle_alpha   90.00
_cell.angle_beta   90.00
_cell.angle_gamma   90.00
#
_symmetry.space_group_name_H-M   'P 1'
#
loop_
_entity.id
_entity.type
_entity.pdbx_description
1 polymer ?
#
loop_
_entity_poly.entity_id
_entity_poly.type
_entity_poly.pdbx_seq_one_letter_code
_entity_poly.pdbx_strand_id
1 'polypeptide(L)'
;MVSAGDFKNGLTIEIEGNIFQILEFQHVKPGKGAAFVRTKLKNIISGGVVEKTFRPTEKFENAHIERKEMQYLYQDGDPYNFMDVETYDQIALNADVVGDALKFVKENENVKICSHKGNVFSVEPPLFVELAITETEPGFKGDTAQGATKPAIVETGATVMVPLFVETGDVLKIDTRTGEYLSRV
;
A
#
# COMPACT_ATOMS: atom_id res chain seq x y z
N MET A 1 19.32 13.08 12.07
CA MET A 1 18.62 14.36 11.81
C MET A 1 18.85 14.82 10.37
N VAL A 2 17.84 15.37 9.74
CA VAL A 2 17.90 15.98 8.42
C VAL A 2 17.37 17.41 8.51
N SER A 3 18.03 18.35 7.80
CA SER A 3 17.48 19.70 7.69
C SER A 3 16.49 19.80 6.54
N ALA A 4 15.53 20.72 6.64
CA ALA A 4 14.56 20.94 5.57
C ALA A 4 15.24 21.32 4.23
N GLY A 5 16.40 21.97 4.30
CA GLY A 5 17.21 22.29 3.13
C GLY A 5 17.75 21.07 2.38
N ASP A 6 17.81 19.91 3.04
CA ASP A 6 18.36 18.66 2.52
C ASP A 6 17.25 17.61 2.21
N PHE A 7 16.00 18.00 2.18
CA PHE A 7 14.88 17.10 1.90
C PHE A 7 15.01 16.42 0.54
N LYS A 8 14.56 15.17 0.51
CA LYS A 8 14.45 14.37 -0.73
C LYS A 8 13.07 13.70 -0.77
N ASN A 9 12.56 13.51 -1.96
CA ASN A 9 11.30 12.77 -2.15
C ASN A 9 11.45 11.33 -1.64
N GLY A 10 10.45 10.85 -0.92
CA GLY A 10 10.44 9.54 -0.31
C GLY A 10 11.10 9.46 1.07
N LEU A 11 11.79 10.50 1.51
CA LEU A 11 12.37 10.55 2.86
C LEU A 11 11.27 10.55 3.91
N THR A 12 11.47 9.79 4.99
CA THR A 12 10.55 9.76 6.13
C THR A 12 11.13 10.49 7.32
N ILE A 13 10.33 11.37 7.90
CA ILE A 13 10.69 12.20 9.04
C ILE A 13 9.65 12.12 10.15
N GLU A 14 10.07 12.40 11.38
CA GLU A 14 9.17 12.48 12.52
C GLU A 14 8.87 13.95 12.84
N ILE A 15 7.59 14.28 12.96
CA ILE A 15 7.11 15.61 13.37
C ILE A 15 6.05 15.40 14.45
N GLU A 16 6.30 15.89 15.66
CA GLU A 16 5.36 15.83 16.79
C GLU A 16 4.79 14.42 17.05
N GLY A 17 5.64 13.40 16.96
CA GLY A 17 5.26 12.01 17.18
C GLY A 17 4.57 11.33 15.98
N ASN A 18 4.37 12.04 14.88
CA ASN A 18 3.83 11.48 13.65
C ASN A 18 4.93 11.22 12.62
N ILE A 19 4.74 10.20 11.80
CA ILE A 19 5.67 9.85 10.73
C ILE A 19 5.11 10.38 9.41
N PHE A 20 5.91 11.19 8.74
CA PHE A 20 5.57 11.75 7.43
C PHE A 20 6.57 11.34 6.37
N GLN A 21 6.06 10.99 5.21
CA GLN A 21 6.86 10.83 4.00
C GLN A 21 6.79 12.10 3.15
N ILE A 22 7.96 12.56 2.71
CA ILE A 22 8.05 13.71 1.82
C ILE A 22 7.65 13.26 0.41
N LEU A 23 6.55 13.81 -0.10
CA LEU A 23 6.08 13.55 -1.46
C LEU A 23 6.73 14.50 -2.46
N GLU A 24 6.70 15.78 -2.14
CA GLU A 24 7.25 16.86 -2.97
C GLU A 24 7.80 17.96 -2.08
N PHE A 25 8.80 18.67 -2.55
CA PHE A 25 9.32 19.84 -1.88
C PHE A 25 9.79 20.89 -2.89
N GLN A 26 9.75 22.15 -2.50
CA GLN A 26 10.19 23.27 -3.32
C GLN A 26 10.96 24.26 -2.45
N HIS A 27 12.19 24.55 -2.84
CA HIS A 27 12.98 25.64 -2.26
C HIS A 27 12.56 26.96 -2.86
N VAL A 28 12.10 27.88 -2.02
CA VAL A 28 11.68 29.22 -2.45
C VAL A 28 12.60 30.25 -1.81
N LYS A 29 13.21 31.08 -2.65
CA LYS A 29 14.00 32.24 -2.27
C LYS A 29 13.27 33.51 -2.73
N PRO A 30 12.41 34.12 -1.91
CA PRO A 30 11.72 35.33 -2.30
C PRO A 30 12.69 36.49 -2.46
N GLY A 31 12.35 37.44 -3.34
CA GLY A 31 13.18 38.65 -3.53
C GLY A 31 13.23 39.53 -2.29
N LYS A 32 12.22 39.46 -1.43
CA LYS A 32 12.14 40.08 -0.10
C LYS A 32 11.64 39.04 0.89
N GLY A 33 12.38 38.83 1.97
CA GLY A 33 12.05 37.87 3.03
C GLY A 33 13.00 36.69 3.10
N ALA A 34 12.78 35.82 4.08
CA ALA A 34 13.59 34.64 4.33
C ALA A 34 13.26 33.50 3.36
N ALA A 35 14.27 32.73 2.97
CA ALA A 35 14.08 31.50 2.22
C ALA A 35 13.25 30.48 3.01
N PHE A 36 12.45 29.69 2.32
CA PHE A 36 11.65 28.63 2.91
C PHE A 36 11.55 27.41 1.99
N VAL A 37 11.17 26.27 2.57
CA VAL A 37 10.94 25.01 1.86
C VAL A 37 9.46 24.68 1.99
N ARG A 38 8.72 24.75 0.89
CA ARG A 38 7.33 24.31 0.82
C ARG A 38 7.34 22.79 0.62
N THR A 39 6.68 22.06 1.50
CA THR A 39 6.78 20.59 1.54
C THR A 39 5.40 19.98 1.59
N LYS A 40 5.17 19.01 0.71
CA LYS A 40 3.97 18.17 0.70
C LYS A 40 4.30 16.86 1.40
N LEU A 41 3.57 16.57 2.45
CA LEU A 41 3.81 15.47 3.38
C LEU A 41 2.63 14.52 3.40
N LYS A 42 2.92 13.22 3.42
CA LYS A 42 1.92 12.19 3.67
C LYS A 42 2.15 11.59 5.05
N ASN A 43 1.14 11.67 5.92
CA ASN A 43 1.15 10.92 7.17
C ASN A 43 1.04 9.43 6.84
N ILE A 44 2.05 8.64 7.20
CA ILE A 44 2.11 7.22 6.85
C ILE A 44 1.07 6.40 7.59
N ILE A 45 0.72 6.80 8.81
CA ILE A 45 -0.24 6.08 9.65
C ILE A 45 -1.67 6.38 9.22
N SER A 46 -2.02 7.66 9.09
CA SER A 46 -3.40 8.08 8.75
C SER A 46 -3.67 8.15 7.25
N GLY A 47 -2.62 8.21 6.42
CA GLY A 47 -2.73 8.39 4.97
C GLY A 47 -3.02 9.83 4.52
N GLY A 48 -3.28 10.74 5.45
CA GLY A 48 -3.59 12.13 5.15
C GLY A 48 -2.41 12.87 4.52
N VAL A 49 -2.69 13.72 3.54
CA VAL A 49 -1.69 14.56 2.87
C VAL A 49 -1.87 16.01 3.36
N VAL A 50 -0.78 16.61 3.79
CA VAL A 50 -0.73 18.00 4.26
C VAL A 50 0.41 18.75 3.58
N GLU A 51 0.26 20.06 3.45
CA GLU A 51 1.33 20.95 2.99
C GLU A 51 1.83 21.79 4.17
N LYS A 52 3.14 21.78 4.39
CA LYS A 52 3.79 22.58 5.44
C LYS A 52 4.99 23.31 4.86
N THR A 53 5.28 24.47 5.44
CA THR A 53 6.41 25.31 5.06
C THR A 53 7.40 25.33 6.20
N PHE A 54 8.67 25.07 5.90
CA PHE A 54 9.75 25.03 6.87
C PHE A 54 10.87 26.00 6.52
N ARG A 55 11.60 26.45 7.52
CA ARG A 55 12.88 27.14 7.31
C ARG A 55 13.91 26.10 6.85
N PRO A 56 14.82 26.46 5.93
CA PRO A 56 15.83 25.49 5.44
C PRO A 56 16.71 24.90 6.55
N THR A 57 16.88 25.62 7.64
CA THR A 57 17.69 25.24 8.80
C THR A 57 16.95 24.41 9.85
N GLU A 58 15.63 24.27 9.74
CA GLU A 58 14.86 23.39 10.64
C GLU A 58 15.30 21.95 10.49
N LYS A 59 15.48 21.27 11.63
CA LYS A 59 15.94 19.88 11.67
C LYS A 59 14.83 18.96 12.15
N PHE A 60 14.81 17.78 11.55
CA PHE A 60 13.85 16.72 11.87
C PHE A 60 14.57 15.41 12.10
N GLU A 61 14.03 14.58 12.99
CA GLU A 61 14.49 13.21 13.15
C GLU A 61 14.11 12.39 11.92
N ASN A 62 15.02 11.58 11.43
CA ASN A 62 14.71 10.58 10.42
C ASN A 62 13.86 9.47 11.07
N ALA A 63 12.74 9.14 10.45
CA ALA A 63 11.92 8.00 10.87
C ALA A 63 12.38 6.75 10.13
N HIS A 64 12.83 5.73 10.85
CA HIS A 64 13.15 4.44 10.28
C HIS A 64 11.91 3.54 10.31
N ILE A 65 11.50 3.04 9.14
CA ILE A 65 10.40 2.09 9.00
C ILE A 65 11.00 0.71 8.79
N GLU A 66 10.71 -0.20 9.71
CA GLU A 66 11.06 -1.61 9.56
C GLU A 66 9.98 -2.33 8.76
N ARG A 67 10.40 -3.10 7.77
CA ARG A 67 9.54 -3.98 6.97
C ARG A 67 9.97 -5.41 7.22
N LYS A 68 9.09 -6.18 7.83
CA LYS A 68 9.35 -7.58 8.17
C LYS A 68 8.43 -8.48 7.36
N GLU A 69 9.00 -9.50 6.73
CA GLU A 69 8.23 -10.49 6.01
C GLU A 69 7.53 -11.43 6.99
N MET A 70 6.22 -11.53 6.87
CA MET A 70 5.38 -12.44 7.66
C MET A 70 4.39 -13.16 6.77
N GLN A 71 4.03 -14.37 7.16
CA GLN A 71 3.01 -15.15 6.49
C GLN A 71 1.63 -14.80 7.05
N TYR A 72 0.70 -14.42 6.18
CA TYR A 72 -0.70 -14.31 6.56
C TYR A 72 -1.28 -15.70 6.79
N LEU A 73 -1.80 -15.97 7.98
CA LEU A 73 -2.34 -17.27 8.34
C LEU A 73 -3.85 -17.35 8.08
N TYR A 74 -4.63 -16.62 8.88
CA TYR A 74 -6.09 -16.63 8.82
C TYR A 74 -6.68 -15.45 9.59
N GLN A 75 -7.93 -15.16 9.34
CA GLN A 75 -8.72 -14.23 10.13
C GLN A 75 -9.56 -15.02 11.16
N ASP A 76 -9.47 -14.62 12.42
CA ASP A 76 -10.28 -15.19 13.50
C ASP A 76 -11.12 -14.09 14.15
N GLY A 77 -12.39 -14.00 13.76
CA GLY A 77 -13.23 -12.86 14.12
C GLY A 77 -12.73 -11.57 13.49
N ASP A 78 -12.44 -10.54 14.31
CA ASP A 78 -11.90 -9.27 13.83
C ASP A 78 -10.40 -9.29 13.53
N PRO A 79 -9.53 -9.93 14.36
CA PRO A 79 -8.10 -9.90 14.13
C PRO A 79 -7.66 -10.80 12.98
N TYR A 80 -6.62 -10.34 12.29
CA TYR A 80 -5.89 -11.10 11.27
C TYR A 80 -4.59 -11.62 11.89
N ASN A 81 -4.30 -12.91 11.71
CA ASN A 81 -3.15 -13.58 12.30
C ASN A 81 -2.02 -13.73 11.29
N PHE A 82 -0.82 -13.40 11.72
CA PHE A 82 0.40 -13.47 10.92
C PHE A 82 1.48 -14.21 11.68
N MET A 83 2.37 -14.87 10.95
CA MET A 83 3.50 -15.58 11.51
C MET A 83 4.81 -15.07 10.90
N ASP A 84 5.79 -14.79 11.75
CA ASP A 84 7.14 -14.49 11.32
C ASP A 84 7.75 -15.71 10.62
N VAL A 85 8.24 -15.52 9.41
CA VAL A 85 8.79 -16.63 8.60
C VAL A 85 10.12 -17.15 9.12
N GLU A 86 10.83 -16.39 9.96
CA GLU A 86 12.12 -16.76 10.54
C GLU A 86 11.98 -17.34 11.95
N THR A 87 11.21 -16.67 12.82
CA THR A 87 11.09 -17.05 14.24
C THR A 87 9.88 -17.89 14.54
N TYR A 88 8.90 -17.93 13.62
CA TYR A 88 7.59 -18.59 13.79
C TYR A 88 6.70 -17.99 14.88
N ASP A 89 7.08 -16.82 15.39
CA ASP A 89 6.23 -16.07 16.32
C ASP A 89 4.98 -15.56 15.60
N GLN A 90 3.85 -15.63 16.29
CA GLN A 90 2.57 -15.18 15.76
C GLN A 90 2.15 -13.85 16.36
N ILE A 91 1.57 -13.00 15.53
CA ILE A 91 0.95 -11.74 15.95
C ILE A 91 -0.46 -11.64 15.38
N ALA A 92 -1.31 -10.90 16.08
CA ALA A 92 -2.65 -10.57 15.63
C ALA A 92 -2.74 -9.04 15.38
N LEU A 93 -3.25 -8.65 14.23
CA LEU A 93 -3.43 -7.25 13.85
C LEU A 93 -4.91 -6.95 13.63
N ASN A 94 -5.35 -5.78 14.09
CA ASN A 94 -6.71 -5.32 13.91
C ASN A 94 -6.97 -4.90 12.45
N ALA A 95 -8.24 -4.94 12.06
CA ALA A 95 -8.68 -4.51 10.74
C ALA A 95 -8.25 -3.09 10.38
N ASP A 96 -8.18 -2.19 11.36
CA ASP A 96 -7.73 -0.80 11.15
C ASP A 96 -6.28 -0.71 10.64
N VAL A 97 -5.40 -1.58 11.14
CA VAL A 97 -4.00 -1.65 10.71
C VAL A 97 -3.87 -2.33 9.36
N VAL A 98 -4.62 -3.40 9.15
CA VAL A 98 -4.58 -4.20 7.92
C VAL A 98 -5.22 -3.45 6.75
N GLY A 99 -6.33 -2.75 6.98
CA GLY A 99 -7.07 -2.05 5.93
C GLY A 99 -7.41 -2.97 4.76
N ASP A 100 -7.18 -2.50 3.54
CA ASP A 100 -7.43 -3.25 2.31
C ASP A 100 -6.22 -4.08 1.84
N ALA A 101 -5.16 -4.18 2.65
CA ALA A 101 -3.92 -4.85 2.25
C ALA A 101 -4.11 -6.33 1.87
N LEU A 102 -5.05 -7.01 2.51
CA LEU A 102 -5.32 -8.43 2.27
C LEU A 102 -6.43 -8.70 1.24
N LYS A 103 -6.94 -7.68 0.59
CA LYS A 103 -8.01 -7.81 -0.40
C LYS A 103 -7.70 -8.85 -1.50
N PHE A 104 -6.44 -8.91 -1.92
CA PHE A 104 -5.96 -9.83 -2.95
C PHE A 104 -4.96 -10.86 -2.42
N VAL A 105 -4.83 -11.02 -1.11
CA VAL A 105 -3.88 -11.93 -0.48
C VAL A 105 -4.60 -13.17 0.04
N LYS A 106 -4.14 -14.33 -0.39
CA LYS A 106 -4.64 -15.62 0.12
C LYS A 106 -4.01 -15.97 1.47
N GLU A 107 -4.68 -16.84 2.23
CA GLU A 107 -4.07 -17.48 3.40
C GLU A 107 -2.77 -18.18 3.00
N ASN A 108 -1.79 -18.14 3.88
CA ASN A 108 -0.43 -18.68 3.72
C ASN A 108 0.47 -17.95 2.72
N GLU A 109 0.04 -16.82 2.16
CA GLU A 109 0.92 -15.93 1.39
C GLU A 109 1.70 -14.99 2.30
N ASN A 110 2.89 -14.60 1.85
CA ASN A 110 3.75 -13.68 2.59
C ASN A 110 3.40 -12.23 2.27
N VAL A 111 3.43 -11.41 3.30
CA VAL A 111 3.26 -9.95 3.23
C VAL A 111 4.38 -9.27 4.00
N LYS A 112 4.49 -7.96 3.87
CA LYS A 112 5.43 -7.17 4.68
C LYS A 112 4.67 -6.40 5.73
N ILE A 113 5.08 -6.56 6.99
CA ILE A 113 4.55 -5.84 8.13
C ILE A 113 5.45 -4.61 8.37
N CYS A 114 4.84 -3.43 8.34
CA CYS A 114 5.55 -2.17 8.53
C CYS A 114 5.40 -1.70 9.96
N SER A 115 6.53 -1.40 10.60
CA SER A 115 6.56 -0.91 11.98
C SER A 115 7.54 0.24 12.16
N HIS A 116 7.33 1.03 13.20
CA HIS A 116 8.23 2.08 13.65
C HIS A 116 8.37 1.98 15.16
N LYS A 117 9.61 1.87 15.63
CA LYS A 117 9.93 1.71 17.07
C LYS A 117 9.08 0.58 17.73
N GLY A 118 8.93 -0.54 17.04
CA GLY A 118 8.16 -1.69 17.50
C GLY A 118 6.64 -1.59 17.35
N ASN A 119 6.10 -0.46 16.89
CA ASN A 119 4.68 -0.27 16.69
C ASN A 119 4.31 -0.56 15.23
N VAL A 120 3.51 -1.59 14.99
CA VAL A 120 3.00 -1.93 13.67
C VAL A 120 1.92 -0.93 13.27
N PHE A 121 2.01 -0.39 12.07
CA PHE A 121 1.05 0.59 11.56
C PHE A 121 0.45 0.23 10.19
N SER A 122 1.05 -0.67 9.43
CA SER A 122 0.49 -1.09 8.14
C SER A 122 0.98 -2.46 7.69
N VAL A 123 0.29 -3.01 6.69
CA VAL A 123 0.63 -4.23 5.99
C VAL A 123 0.78 -3.90 4.51
N GLU A 124 1.87 -4.33 3.90
CA GLU A 124 2.11 -4.19 2.46
C GLU A 124 1.93 -5.55 1.78
N PRO A 125 0.96 -5.70 0.86
CA PRO A 125 0.81 -6.93 0.09
C PRO A 125 1.93 -7.06 -0.96
N PRO A 126 2.12 -8.26 -1.55
CA PRO A 126 2.95 -8.39 -2.74
C PRO A 126 2.43 -7.45 -3.85
N LEU A 127 3.32 -6.93 -4.68
CA LEU A 127 2.94 -6.03 -5.77
C LEU A 127 2.05 -6.73 -6.80
N PHE A 128 2.30 -8.00 -7.03
CA PHE A 128 1.56 -8.83 -7.97
C PHE A 128 1.13 -10.13 -7.30
N VAL A 129 -0.08 -10.56 -7.60
CA VAL A 129 -0.64 -11.82 -7.11
C VAL A 129 -1.25 -12.60 -8.27
N GLU A 130 -1.34 -13.91 -8.09
CA GLU A 130 -2.00 -14.81 -9.03
C GLU A 130 -3.22 -15.40 -8.32
N LEU A 131 -4.43 -15.09 -8.84
CA LEU A 131 -5.69 -15.51 -8.25
C LEU A 131 -6.59 -16.17 -9.29
N ALA A 132 -7.22 -17.26 -8.88
CA ALA A 132 -8.21 -17.94 -9.71
C ALA A 132 -9.55 -17.20 -9.67
N ILE A 133 -10.25 -17.18 -10.81
CA ILE A 133 -11.60 -16.68 -10.88
C ILE A 133 -12.57 -17.74 -10.36
N THR A 134 -13.38 -17.38 -9.39
CA THR A 134 -14.43 -18.25 -8.84
C THR A 134 -15.78 -18.04 -9.51
N GLU A 135 -16.05 -16.83 -9.98
CA GLU A 135 -17.31 -16.47 -10.63
C GLU A 135 -17.11 -15.33 -11.62
N THR A 136 -17.63 -15.50 -12.82
CA THR A 136 -17.76 -14.44 -13.82
C THR A 136 -18.86 -14.80 -14.81
N GLU A 137 -19.47 -13.79 -15.42
CA GLU A 137 -20.46 -14.00 -16.47
C GLU A 137 -19.79 -14.32 -17.81
N PRO A 138 -20.46 -15.08 -18.69
CA PRO A 138 -19.95 -15.30 -20.03
C PRO A 138 -19.88 -13.97 -20.80
N GLY A 139 -18.79 -13.77 -21.55
CA GLY A 139 -18.68 -12.65 -22.47
C GLY A 139 -19.53 -12.92 -23.73
N PHE A 140 -20.43 -12.00 -24.08
CA PHE A 140 -21.26 -12.13 -25.27
C PHE A 140 -20.50 -11.65 -26.54
N LYS A 141 -20.57 -12.45 -27.61
CA LYS A 141 -20.18 -11.99 -28.97
C LYS A 141 -21.15 -10.91 -29.41
N GLY A 142 -20.71 -9.68 -29.52
CA GLY A 142 -21.56 -8.54 -29.90
C GLY A 142 -21.19 -7.24 -29.20
N ASP A 143 -20.58 -7.31 -28.01
CA ASP A 143 -19.96 -6.17 -27.38
C ASP A 143 -18.60 -5.92 -28.02
N THR A 144 -18.60 -5.39 -29.22
CA THR A 144 -17.41 -5.18 -30.06
C THR A 144 -16.66 -3.88 -29.74
N ALA A 145 -16.96 -3.21 -28.64
CA ALA A 145 -16.16 -2.08 -28.22
C ALA A 145 -14.76 -2.58 -27.82
N GLN A 146 -13.73 -2.05 -28.45
CA GLN A 146 -12.35 -2.28 -28.03
C GLN A 146 -12.22 -1.88 -26.55
N GLY A 147 -11.70 -2.81 -25.71
CA GLY A 147 -11.51 -2.58 -24.30
C GLY A 147 -12.74 -2.88 -23.43
N ALA A 148 -13.74 -3.58 -23.94
CA ALA A 148 -14.86 -4.03 -23.13
C ALA A 148 -14.40 -4.98 -22.04
N THR A 149 -14.85 -4.72 -20.80
CA THR A 149 -14.54 -5.51 -19.62
C THR A 149 -15.81 -6.00 -18.94
N LYS A 150 -15.65 -7.00 -18.10
CA LYS A 150 -16.72 -7.54 -17.24
C LYS A 150 -16.21 -7.75 -15.83
N PRO A 151 -17.06 -7.73 -14.79
CA PRO A 151 -16.65 -8.06 -13.44
C PRO A 151 -16.41 -9.56 -13.29
N ALA A 152 -15.39 -9.90 -12.52
CA ALA A 152 -15.09 -11.27 -12.10
C ALA A 152 -14.76 -11.29 -10.60
N ILE A 153 -15.22 -12.33 -9.92
CA ILE A 153 -14.89 -12.57 -8.52
C ILE A 153 -13.73 -13.54 -8.45
N VAL A 154 -12.67 -13.15 -7.76
CA VAL A 154 -11.50 -13.99 -7.54
C VAL A 154 -11.60 -14.75 -6.22
N GLU A 155 -10.72 -15.73 -6.03
CA GLU A 155 -10.76 -16.66 -4.88
C GLU A 155 -10.69 -15.99 -3.49
N THR A 156 -10.17 -14.76 -3.40
CA THR A 156 -10.20 -13.96 -2.16
C THR A 156 -11.53 -13.26 -1.90
N GLY A 157 -12.49 -13.35 -2.81
CA GLY A 157 -13.78 -12.67 -2.76
C GLY A 157 -13.79 -11.27 -3.34
N ALA A 158 -12.65 -10.76 -3.80
CA ALA A 158 -12.56 -9.44 -4.43
C ALA A 158 -13.10 -9.46 -5.86
N THR A 159 -13.60 -8.31 -6.31
CA THR A 159 -14.06 -8.12 -7.69
C THR A 159 -12.98 -7.42 -8.52
N VAL A 160 -12.70 -7.97 -9.70
CA VAL A 160 -11.72 -7.42 -10.66
C VAL A 160 -12.40 -7.28 -12.02
N MET A 161 -12.13 -6.17 -12.70
CA MET A 161 -12.60 -5.98 -14.08
C MET A 161 -11.63 -6.70 -15.03
N VAL A 162 -12.17 -7.60 -15.84
CA VAL A 162 -11.41 -8.48 -16.73
C VAL A 162 -11.89 -8.37 -18.17
N PRO A 163 -11.03 -8.71 -19.16
CA PRO A 163 -11.47 -8.84 -20.56
C PRO A 163 -12.59 -9.87 -20.72
N LEU A 164 -13.41 -9.72 -21.76
CA LEU A 164 -14.58 -10.58 -21.97
C LEU A 164 -14.23 -12.06 -22.20
N PHE A 165 -13.02 -12.37 -22.69
CA PHE A 165 -12.58 -13.74 -22.95
C PHE A 165 -12.22 -14.55 -21.71
N VAL A 166 -12.09 -13.88 -20.56
CA VAL A 166 -11.72 -14.55 -19.29
C VAL A 166 -12.91 -15.34 -18.75
N GLU A 167 -12.65 -16.55 -18.29
CA GLU A 167 -13.67 -17.51 -17.84
C GLU A 167 -13.41 -17.94 -16.38
N THR A 168 -14.45 -18.46 -15.74
CA THR A 168 -14.35 -19.09 -14.42
C THR A 168 -13.31 -20.21 -14.45
N GLY A 169 -12.44 -20.24 -13.44
CA GLY A 169 -11.31 -21.17 -13.34
C GLY A 169 -10.00 -20.65 -13.92
N ASP A 170 -10.02 -19.59 -14.72
CA ASP A 170 -8.79 -18.94 -15.18
C ASP A 170 -8.03 -18.33 -14.00
N VAL A 171 -6.69 -18.39 -14.07
CA VAL A 171 -5.80 -17.75 -13.08
C VAL A 171 -5.29 -16.43 -13.67
N LEU A 172 -5.44 -15.37 -12.91
CA LEU A 172 -5.10 -14.02 -13.33
C LEU A 172 -3.94 -13.47 -12.53
N LYS A 173 -3.07 -12.75 -13.22
CA LYS A 173 -2.09 -11.87 -12.58
C LYS A 173 -2.71 -10.49 -12.38
N ILE A 174 -2.69 -10.01 -11.14
CA ILE A 174 -3.32 -8.77 -10.70
C ILE A 174 -2.27 -7.86 -10.05
N ASP A 175 -2.30 -6.57 -10.38
CA ASP A 175 -1.56 -5.54 -9.66
C ASP A 175 -2.32 -5.17 -8.39
N THR A 176 -1.77 -5.45 -7.21
CA THR A 176 -2.44 -5.20 -5.93
C THR A 176 -2.58 -3.72 -5.59
N ARG A 177 -1.75 -2.85 -6.18
CA ARG A 177 -1.79 -1.40 -5.95
C ARG A 177 -3.03 -0.76 -6.56
N THR A 178 -3.44 -1.26 -7.72
CA THR A 178 -4.56 -0.71 -8.50
C THR A 178 -5.78 -1.63 -8.53
N GLY A 179 -5.59 -2.93 -8.25
CA GLY A 179 -6.61 -3.95 -8.40
C GLY A 179 -6.88 -4.33 -9.86
N GLU A 180 -5.98 -3.98 -10.76
CA GLU A 180 -6.16 -4.18 -12.20
C GLU A 180 -5.64 -5.53 -12.66
N TYR A 181 -6.38 -6.12 -13.60
CA TYR A 181 -5.96 -7.28 -14.36
C TYR A 181 -4.75 -6.93 -15.24
N LEU A 182 -3.72 -7.77 -15.22
CA LEU A 182 -2.53 -7.62 -16.06
C LEU A 182 -2.48 -8.67 -17.16
N SER A 183 -2.65 -9.93 -16.81
CA SER A 183 -2.58 -11.06 -17.75
C SER A 183 -3.28 -12.29 -17.19
N ARG A 184 -3.59 -13.21 -18.08
CA ARG A 184 -3.95 -14.57 -17.72
C ARG A 184 -2.68 -15.42 -17.64
N VAL A 185 -2.58 -16.24 -16.61
CA VAL A 185 -1.45 -17.14 -16.37
C VAL A 185 -1.66 -18.49 -17.01
#